data_0a86942d68dbbc9507be676f8881405f
#
_entry.id   0a86942d68dbbc9507be676f8881405f
#
_cell.length_a   1.000
_cell.length_b   1.000
_cell.length_c   1.000
_cell.angle_alpha   90.00
_cell.angle_beta   90.00
_cell.angle_gamma   90.00
#
_symmetry.space_group_name_H-M   'P 1'
#
loop_
_entity.id
_entity.type
_entity.pdbx_description
1 polymer ?
#
loop_
_entity_poly.entity_id
_entity_poly.type
_entity_poly.pdbx_seq_one_letter_code
_entity_poly.pdbx_strand_id
1 'polypeptide(L)'
;MPLTINTNTAAVSASYYLSRNNAMLQKSLHRLSSGSRVSTPAEDAGGLAVSMKLTGSIHRLQGVKSNVQNAISFLEVQDGVLQGAADILTRMGELKALSQDVLK
;
A
#
# COMPACT_ATOMS: atom_id res chain seq x y z
N MET A 1 -60.36 -4.86 -24.08
CA MET A 1 -59.37 -4.92 -22.96
C MET A 1 -60.12 -5.56 -21.80
N PRO A 2 -59.63 -6.67 -21.22
CA PRO A 2 -60.27 -7.22 -20.04
C PRO A 2 -60.00 -6.26 -18.86
N LEU A 3 -61.07 -5.69 -18.31
CA LEU A 3 -61.04 -4.91 -17.07
C LEU A 3 -60.88 -5.89 -15.89
N THR A 4 -59.69 -6.09 -15.46
CA THR A 4 -59.40 -6.85 -14.24
C THR A 4 -59.45 -5.89 -13.05
N ILE A 5 -60.45 -6.02 -12.20
CA ILE A 5 -60.70 -5.12 -11.05
C ILE A 5 -59.75 -5.44 -9.89
N ASN A 6 -59.24 -6.70 -9.79
CA ASN A 6 -58.43 -7.18 -8.66
C ASN A 6 -56.94 -7.25 -8.92
N THR A 7 -56.46 -6.95 -10.14
CA THR A 7 -55.02 -7.03 -10.47
C THR A 7 -54.67 -5.91 -11.44
N ASN A 8 -53.99 -4.88 -10.94
CA ASN A 8 -53.44 -3.82 -11.78
C ASN A 8 -52.01 -4.19 -12.20
N THR A 9 -51.89 -4.73 -13.42
CA THR A 9 -50.59 -5.15 -13.98
C THR A 9 -49.60 -3.99 -14.09
N ALA A 10 -50.06 -2.77 -14.33
CA ALA A 10 -49.20 -1.59 -14.36
C ALA A 10 -48.64 -1.23 -12.97
N ALA A 11 -49.47 -1.34 -11.92
CA ALA A 11 -49.04 -1.13 -10.55
C ALA A 11 -48.03 -2.19 -10.09
N VAL A 12 -48.24 -3.47 -10.47
CA VAL A 12 -47.31 -4.56 -10.18
C VAL A 12 -45.97 -4.33 -10.89
N SER A 13 -46.00 -3.95 -12.16
CA SER A 13 -44.77 -3.61 -12.92
C SER A 13 -44.03 -2.42 -12.33
N ALA A 14 -44.74 -1.36 -11.96
CA ALA A 14 -44.14 -0.19 -11.31
C ALA A 14 -43.49 -0.55 -9.97
N SER A 15 -44.16 -1.37 -9.15
CA SER A 15 -43.62 -1.86 -7.88
C SER A 15 -42.35 -2.71 -8.09
N TYR A 16 -42.35 -3.57 -9.11
CA TYR A 16 -41.15 -4.35 -9.46
C TYR A 16 -39.97 -3.47 -9.86
N TYR A 17 -40.18 -2.48 -10.75
CA TYR A 17 -39.12 -1.56 -11.15
C TYR A 17 -38.65 -0.69 -10.00
N LEU A 18 -39.53 -0.25 -9.12
CA LEU A 18 -39.16 0.52 -7.93
C LEU A 18 -38.31 -0.31 -6.99
N SER A 19 -38.67 -1.54 -6.73
CA SER A 19 -37.87 -2.47 -5.91
C SER A 19 -36.48 -2.70 -6.50
N ARG A 20 -36.42 -2.94 -7.81
CA ARG A 20 -35.15 -3.12 -8.53
C ARG A 20 -34.23 -1.86 -8.46
N ASN A 21 -34.83 -0.69 -8.68
CA ASN A 21 -34.12 0.58 -8.61
C ASN A 21 -33.58 0.87 -7.20
N ASN A 22 -34.38 0.56 -6.17
CA ASN A 22 -33.96 0.67 -4.78
C ASN A 22 -32.75 -0.24 -4.47
N ALA A 23 -32.78 -1.48 -4.93
CA ALA A 23 -31.65 -2.42 -4.76
C ALA A 23 -30.38 -1.90 -5.45
N MET A 24 -30.50 -1.36 -6.68
CA MET A 24 -29.37 -0.76 -7.39
C MET A 24 -28.86 0.50 -6.69
N LEU A 25 -29.74 1.33 -6.16
CA LEU A 25 -29.39 2.53 -5.40
C LEU A 25 -28.61 2.17 -4.13
N GLN A 26 -29.12 1.23 -3.34
CA GLN A 26 -28.44 0.73 -2.14
C GLN A 26 -27.05 0.20 -2.45
N LYS A 27 -26.91 -0.58 -3.53
CA LYS A 27 -25.60 -1.08 -3.99
C LYS A 27 -24.65 0.05 -4.36
N SER A 28 -25.13 1.07 -5.06
CA SER A 28 -24.32 2.25 -5.44
C SER A 28 -23.91 3.07 -4.23
N LEU A 29 -24.81 3.27 -3.28
CA LEU A 29 -24.52 3.96 -2.01
C LEU A 29 -23.48 3.19 -1.19
N HIS A 30 -23.58 1.86 -1.13
CA HIS A 30 -22.61 1.04 -0.43
C HIS A 30 -21.21 1.15 -1.04
N ARG A 31 -21.10 1.14 -2.37
CA ARG A 31 -19.83 1.35 -3.09
C ARG A 31 -19.26 2.74 -2.87
N LEU A 32 -20.10 3.76 -2.88
CA LEU A 32 -19.69 5.14 -2.64
C LEU A 32 -19.19 5.33 -1.20
N SER A 33 -19.91 4.76 -0.24
CA SER A 33 -19.56 4.85 1.18
C SER A 33 -18.28 4.07 1.52
N SER A 34 -18.08 2.90 0.92
CA SER A 34 -16.88 2.08 1.14
C SER A 34 -15.66 2.58 0.35
N GLY A 35 -15.86 3.42 -0.68
CA GLY A 35 -14.81 3.83 -1.62
C GLY A 35 -14.27 2.68 -2.48
N SER A 36 -14.87 1.49 -2.40
CA SER A 36 -14.44 0.29 -3.11
C SER A 36 -15.49 -0.19 -4.10
N ARG A 37 -15.07 -0.55 -5.30
CA ARG A 37 -15.97 -1.09 -6.33
C ARG A 37 -16.49 -2.47 -5.98
N VAL A 38 -15.66 -3.28 -5.30
CA VAL A 38 -15.98 -4.64 -4.85
C VAL A 38 -15.82 -4.64 -3.33
N SER A 39 -16.94 -4.72 -2.63
CA SER A 39 -16.98 -4.67 -1.16
C SER A 39 -17.34 -6.02 -0.53
N THR A 40 -17.96 -6.89 -1.30
CA THR A 40 -18.39 -8.22 -0.82
C THR A 40 -17.95 -9.32 -1.79
N PRO A 41 -17.63 -10.53 -1.30
CA PRO A 41 -17.29 -11.68 -2.14
C PRO A 41 -18.41 -12.07 -3.13
N ALA A 42 -19.67 -11.75 -2.79
CA ALA A 42 -20.83 -12.03 -3.62
C ALA A 42 -20.88 -11.17 -4.91
N GLU A 43 -20.18 -10.04 -4.94
CA GLU A 43 -20.11 -9.17 -6.12
C GLU A 43 -19.08 -9.64 -7.15
N ASP A 44 -17.90 -10.01 -6.68
CA ASP A 44 -16.80 -10.51 -7.50
C ASP A 44 -15.77 -11.22 -6.60
N ALA A 45 -15.92 -12.52 -6.41
CA ALA A 45 -14.99 -13.31 -5.59
C ALA A 45 -13.59 -13.38 -6.19
N GLY A 46 -13.48 -13.41 -7.52
CA GLY A 46 -12.18 -13.46 -8.23
C GLY A 46 -11.41 -12.14 -8.07
N GLY A 47 -12.07 -11.02 -8.34
CA GLY A 47 -11.49 -9.70 -8.21
C GLY A 47 -11.10 -9.38 -6.77
N LEU A 48 -11.91 -9.79 -5.79
CA LEU A 48 -11.60 -9.62 -4.38
C LEU A 48 -10.35 -10.42 -3.96
N ALA A 49 -10.25 -11.69 -4.39
CA ALA A 49 -9.08 -12.53 -4.09
C ALA A 49 -7.78 -11.93 -4.67
N VAL A 50 -7.84 -11.44 -5.91
CA VAL A 50 -6.69 -10.76 -6.55
C VAL A 50 -6.34 -9.47 -5.80
N SER A 51 -7.32 -8.66 -5.42
CA SER A 51 -7.12 -7.44 -4.64
C SER A 51 -6.44 -7.72 -3.29
N MET A 52 -6.90 -8.73 -2.56
CA MET A 52 -6.27 -9.15 -1.29
C MET A 52 -4.84 -9.63 -1.49
N LYS A 53 -4.57 -10.41 -2.55
CA LYS A 53 -3.22 -10.86 -2.90
C LYS A 53 -2.29 -9.69 -3.24
N LEU A 54 -2.76 -8.71 -4.00
CA LEU A 54 -2.01 -7.51 -4.33
C LEU A 54 -1.73 -6.65 -3.09
N THR A 55 -2.72 -6.45 -2.23
CA THR A 55 -2.56 -5.74 -0.96
C THR A 55 -1.51 -6.42 -0.09
N GLY A 56 -1.55 -7.74 0.04
CA GLY A 56 -0.52 -8.50 0.76
C GLY A 56 0.87 -8.37 0.13
N SER A 57 0.97 -8.24 -1.20
CA SER A 57 2.25 -7.99 -1.89
C SER A 57 2.76 -6.58 -1.63
N ILE A 58 1.87 -5.58 -1.62
CA ILE A 58 2.22 -4.18 -1.30
C ILE A 58 2.78 -4.09 0.13
N HIS A 59 2.13 -4.71 1.11
CA HIS A 59 2.63 -4.71 2.50
C HIS A 59 4.01 -5.37 2.61
N ARG A 60 4.25 -6.47 1.88
CA ARG A 60 5.59 -7.09 1.83
C ARG A 60 6.64 -6.17 1.23
N LEU A 61 6.31 -5.49 0.13
CA LEU A 61 7.21 -4.51 -0.50
C LEU A 61 7.51 -3.32 0.41
N GLN A 62 6.52 -2.85 1.18
CA GLN A 62 6.72 -1.81 2.20
C GLN A 62 7.71 -2.28 3.29
N GLY A 63 7.57 -3.52 3.76
CA GLY A 63 8.52 -4.11 4.70
C GLY A 63 9.93 -4.22 4.13
N VAL A 64 10.07 -4.69 2.88
CA VAL A 64 11.36 -4.73 2.17
C VAL A 64 11.97 -3.34 2.03
N LYS A 65 11.17 -2.34 1.65
CA LYS A 65 11.62 -0.94 1.56
C LYS A 65 12.18 -0.45 2.90
N SER A 66 11.48 -0.70 4.00
CA SER A 66 11.95 -0.33 5.34
C SER A 66 13.27 -1.02 5.69
N ASN A 67 13.40 -2.34 5.40
CA ASN A 67 14.63 -3.07 5.64
C ASN A 67 15.81 -2.54 4.81
N VAL A 68 15.57 -2.18 3.54
CA VAL A 68 16.59 -1.56 2.69
C VAL A 68 17.02 -0.20 3.25
N GLN A 69 16.09 0.63 3.71
CA GLN A 69 16.42 1.91 4.34
C GLN A 69 17.29 1.72 5.60
N ASN A 70 16.95 0.75 6.44
CA ASN A 70 17.75 0.42 7.61
C ASN A 70 19.15 -0.09 7.23
N ALA A 71 19.27 -0.89 6.17
CA ALA A 71 20.55 -1.37 5.66
C ALA A 71 21.43 -0.21 5.14
N ILE A 72 20.83 0.76 4.42
CA ILE A 72 21.54 1.96 3.96
C ILE A 72 22.07 2.75 5.16
N SER A 73 21.22 3.02 6.16
CA SER A 73 21.65 3.74 7.37
C SER A 73 22.78 3.01 8.12
N PHE A 74 22.73 1.68 8.16
CA PHE A 74 23.80 0.88 8.74
C PHE A 74 25.11 1.03 7.95
N LEU A 75 25.06 1.01 6.62
CA LEU A 75 26.24 1.23 5.77
C LEU A 75 26.81 2.64 5.91
N GLU A 76 25.95 3.67 6.04
CA GLU A 76 26.38 5.04 6.29
C GLU A 76 27.15 5.18 7.61
N VAL A 77 26.70 4.49 8.66
CA VAL A 77 27.41 4.45 9.94
C VAL A 77 28.77 3.74 9.79
N GLN A 78 28.81 2.63 9.05
CA GLN A 78 30.08 1.93 8.79
C GLN A 78 31.06 2.79 7.98
N ASP A 79 30.58 3.50 6.97
CA ASP A 79 31.41 4.41 6.17
C ASP A 79 32.01 5.51 7.04
N GLY A 80 31.20 6.12 7.92
CA GLY A 80 31.71 7.12 8.89
C GLY A 80 32.77 6.58 9.83
N VAL A 81 32.63 5.34 10.30
CA VAL A 81 33.65 4.68 11.14
C VAL A 81 34.96 4.45 10.34
N LEU A 82 34.82 3.99 9.09
CA LEU A 82 36.01 3.78 8.23
C LEU A 82 36.75 5.09 7.90
N GLN A 83 35.99 6.17 7.63
CA GLN A 83 36.57 7.49 7.45
C GLN A 83 37.34 7.95 8.69
N GLY A 84 36.72 7.80 9.88
CA GLY A 84 37.42 8.14 11.13
C GLY A 84 38.71 7.32 11.36
N ALA A 85 38.71 6.04 10.99
CA ALA A 85 39.88 5.20 11.05
C ALA A 85 40.96 5.66 10.05
N ALA A 86 40.55 6.05 8.83
CA ALA A 86 41.48 6.59 7.82
C ALA A 86 42.14 7.90 8.29
N ASP A 87 41.39 8.80 8.91
CA ASP A 87 41.91 10.06 9.48
C ASP A 87 42.92 9.80 10.58
N ILE A 88 42.65 8.85 11.48
CA ILE A 88 43.58 8.43 12.54
C ILE A 88 44.87 7.87 11.94
N LEU A 89 44.74 6.98 10.93
CA LEU A 89 45.92 6.41 10.26
C LEU A 89 46.78 7.47 9.55
N THR A 90 46.12 8.43 8.91
CA THR A 90 46.81 9.58 8.28
C THR A 90 47.55 10.38 9.32
N ARG A 91 46.92 10.68 10.44
CA ARG A 91 47.60 11.43 11.55
C ARG A 91 48.70 10.64 12.18
N MET A 92 48.60 9.33 12.32
CA MET A 92 49.71 8.47 12.77
C MET A 92 50.88 8.50 11.80
N GLY A 93 50.63 8.52 10.49
CA GLY A 93 51.65 8.66 9.45
C GLY A 93 52.40 9.98 9.55
N GLU A 94 51.67 11.09 9.73
CA GLU A 94 52.29 12.42 9.96
C GLU A 94 53.17 12.45 11.21
N LEU A 95 52.68 11.94 12.33
CA LEU A 95 53.43 11.89 13.57
C LEU A 95 54.68 11.01 13.46
N LYS A 96 54.56 9.87 12.73
CA LYS A 96 55.72 9.03 12.44
C LYS A 96 56.78 9.78 11.61
N ALA A 97 56.35 10.51 10.57
CA ALA A 97 57.29 11.31 9.76
C ALA A 97 57.97 12.38 10.60
N LEU A 98 57.21 13.08 11.45
CA LEU A 98 57.79 14.08 12.38
C LEU A 98 58.76 13.47 13.40
N SER A 99 58.50 12.24 13.87
CA SER A 99 59.41 11.56 14.82
C SER A 99 60.71 11.10 14.20
N GLN A 100 60.76 10.98 12.87
CA GLN A 100 61.95 10.58 12.11
C GLN A 100 62.73 11.79 11.58
N ASP A 101 62.26 13.00 11.84
CA ASP A 101 62.97 14.22 11.46
C ASP A 101 64.25 14.38 12.33
N VAL A 102 65.44 14.24 11.71
CA VAL A 102 66.71 14.22 12.33
C VAL A 102 67.28 15.66 12.63
N LEU A 103 66.49 16.67 12.18
CA LEU A 103 66.91 18.09 12.29
C LEU A 103 66.32 18.83 13.50
N LYS A 104 65.70 18.11 14.45
CA LYS A 104 65.22 18.67 15.72
C LYS A 104 66.22 18.43 16.82
#